data_d1fad3f504f5dd5acd8aa6cb294eefdb
#
_entry.id   d1fad3f504f5dd5acd8aa6cb294eefdb
#
_cell.length_a   1.000
_cell.length_b   1.000
_cell.length_c   1.000
_cell.angle_alpha   90.00
_cell.angle_beta   90.00
_cell.angle_gamma   90.00
#
_symmetry.space_group_name_H-M   'P 1'
#
loop_
_entity.id
_entity.type
_entity.pdbx_description
1 polymer ?
#
loop_
_entity_poly.entity_id
_entity_poly.type
_entity_poly.pdbx_seq_one_letter_code
_entity_poly.pdbx_strand_id
1 'polypeptide(L)'
;MRYLNEMLAMCDTKVVANYDCDVLLPTSSYLMSQEMVLNGCDLVYPYGQGEWQKQIFADDEMVSDFLSNDCDFKILETNMNLYDAQFGHVQFFDRDSYIKGGMENENFRGSSPEDKERYYRFKKLGYDVCRLDDYVYHLEHSRGRNSWPASVQGNPYMSENFALWEKLEKMTNEEIKTYYSTQPYLLKYN
;
A
#
# COMPACT_ATOMS: atom_id res chain seq x y z
N MET A 1 7.77 -3.19 7.47
CA MET A 1 7.81 -1.73 7.70
C MET A 1 9.23 -1.15 7.64
N ARG A 2 10.20 -1.64 8.42
CA ARG A 2 11.56 -1.07 8.46
C ARG A 2 12.24 -0.96 7.09
N TYR A 3 12.18 -2.00 6.26
CA TYR A 3 12.80 -1.95 4.92
C TYR A 3 12.16 -0.92 3.99
N LEU A 4 10.85 -0.70 4.09
CA LEU A 4 10.18 0.37 3.33
C LEU A 4 10.68 1.75 3.75
N ASN A 5 10.88 1.97 5.04
CA ASN A 5 11.46 3.22 5.56
C ASN A 5 12.92 3.42 5.12
N GLU A 6 13.73 2.36 5.14
CA GLU A 6 15.11 2.39 4.64
C GLU A 6 15.16 2.74 3.14
N MET A 7 14.27 2.15 2.33
CA MET A 7 14.15 2.49 0.89
C MET A 7 13.64 3.91 0.68
N LEU A 8 12.63 4.34 1.44
CA LEU A 8 12.13 5.72 1.37
C LEU A 8 13.23 6.75 1.68
N ALA A 9 14.07 6.47 2.66
CA ALA A 9 15.19 7.35 3.02
C ALA A 9 16.24 7.49 1.90
N MET A 10 16.34 6.49 1.01
CA MET A 10 17.23 6.52 -0.16
C MET A 10 16.63 7.23 -1.37
N CYS A 11 15.32 7.51 -1.37
CA CYS A 11 14.66 8.22 -2.46
C CYS A 11 14.88 9.73 -2.34
N ASP A 12 15.09 10.39 -3.47
CA ASP A 12 15.23 11.85 -3.59
C ASP A 12 14.16 12.49 -4.49
N THR A 13 13.28 11.67 -5.05
CA THR A 13 12.17 12.11 -5.91
C THR A 13 10.99 12.63 -5.10
N LYS A 14 10.24 13.57 -5.67
CA LYS A 14 9.04 14.14 -5.03
C LYS A 14 7.92 13.10 -4.88
N VAL A 15 7.75 12.23 -5.87
CA VAL A 15 6.77 11.14 -5.84
C VAL A 15 7.49 9.85 -5.53
N VAL A 16 6.99 9.13 -4.53
CA VAL A 16 7.45 7.78 -4.16
C VAL A 16 6.26 6.82 -4.09
N ALA A 17 6.52 5.54 -4.23
CA ALA A 17 5.47 4.53 -4.15
C ALA A 17 5.89 3.35 -3.27
N ASN A 18 4.95 2.89 -2.42
CA ASN A 18 4.97 1.52 -1.94
C ASN A 18 4.29 0.67 -3.00
N TYR A 19 4.98 -0.32 -3.52
CA TYR A 19 4.53 -1.09 -4.67
C TYR A 19 4.90 -2.56 -4.51
N ASP A 20 3.90 -3.42 -4.35
CA ASP A 20 4.14 -4.86 -4.26
C ASP A 20 4.58 -5.41 -5.62
N CYS A 21 5.60 -6.26 -5.64
CA CYS A 21 6.25 -6.71 -6.88
C CYS A 21 5.39 -7.66 -7.74
N ASP A 22 4.29 -8.14 -7.21
CA ASP A 22 3.28 -9.00 -7.84
C ASP A 22 2.01 -8.25 -8.28
N VAL A 23 2.08 -6.92 -8.29
CA VAL A 23 0.98 -6.03 -8.66
C VAL A 23 1.27 -5.35 -10.00
N LEU A 24 0.26 -5.26 -10.85
CA LEU A 24 0.32 -4.55 -12.12
C LEU A 24 -0.75 -3.44 -12.15
N LEU A 25 -0.39 -2.32 -12.74
CA LEU A 25 -1.29 -1.19 -13.02
C LEU A 25 -1.28 -0.87 -14.51
N PRO A 26 -2.43 -0.49 -15.09
CA PRO A 26 -2.44 0.17 -16.38
C PRO A 26 -1.54 1.40 -16.37
N THR A 27 -0.82 1.66 -17.46
CA THR A 27 0.06 2.82 -17.56
C THR A 27 -0.67 4.13 -17.27
N SER A 28 -1.94 4.25 -17.67
CA SER A 28 -2.80 5.40 -17.35
C SER A 28 -2.93 5.63 -15.85
N SER A 29 -3.25 4.58 -15.08
CA SER A 29 -3.44 4.68 -13.61
C SER A 29 -2.13 5.05 -12.92
N TYR A 30 -1.01 4.52 -13.39
CA TYR A 30 0.32 4.88 -12.91
C TYR A 30 0.61 6.37 -13.13
N LEU A 31 0.45 6.87 -14.37
CA LEU A 31 0.71 8.27 -14.71
C LEU A 31 -0.26 9.24 -14.03
N MET A 32 -1.55 8.90 -13.98
CA MET A 32 -2.56 9.72 -13.28
C MET A 32 -2.26 9.82 -11.79
N SER A 33 -1.86 8.73 -11.14
CA SER A 33 -1.49 8.77 -9.72
C SER A 33 -0.29 9.66 -9.45
N GLN A 34 0.73 9.59 -10.32
CA GLN A 34 1.88 10.48 -10.25
C GLN A 34 1.47 11.95 -10.43
N GLU A 35 0.62 12.24 -11.41
CA GLU A 35 0.12 13.59 -11.67
C GLU A 35 -0.70 14.13 -10.49
N MET A 36 -1.56 13.31 -9.88
CA MET A 36 -2.35 13.70 -8.69
C MET A 36 -1.45 14.08 -7.52
N VAL A 37 -0.39 13.32 -7.26
CA VAL A 37 0.59 13.68 -6.22
C VAL A 37 1.28 15.00 -6.55
N LEU A 38 1.72 15.19 -7.80
CA LEU A 38 2.36 16.45 -8.24
C LEU A 38 1.43 17.67 -8.15
N ASN A 39 0.12 17.43 -8.23
CA ASN A 39 -0.94 18.46 -8.11
C ASN A 39 -1.48 18.62 -6.69
N GLY A 40 -0.89 17.96 -5.69
CA GLY A 40 -1.13 18.24 -4.28
C GLY A 40 -1.80 17.15 -3.45
N CYS A 41 -2.15 15.98 -4.03
CA CYS A 41 -2.56 14.84 -3.20
C CYS A 41 -1.34 14.32 -2.43
N ASP A 42 -1.52 14.09 -1.13
CA ASP A 42 -0.46 13.57 -0.25
C ASP A 42 -0.28 12.05 -0.37
N LEU A 43 -1.40 11.35 -0.62
CA LEU A 43 -1.49 9.90 -0.77
C LEU A 43 -2.52 9.56 -1.85
N VAL A 44 -2.13 8.78 -2.84
CA VAL A 44 -3.01 8.32 -3.92
C VAL A 44 -3.07 6.80 -3.96
N TYR A 45 -4.28 6.26 -3.92
CA TYR A 45 -4.56 4.87 -4.25
C TYR A 45 -4.93 4.80 -5.75
N PRO A 46 -4.16 4.09 -6.58
CA PRO A 46 -4.38 4.03 -8.03
C PRO A 46 -5.53 3.11 -8.45
N TYR A 47 -6.39 2.70 -7.51
CA TYR A 47 -7.52 1.79 -7.76
C TYR A 47 -8.72 2.12 -6.87
N GLY A 48 -9.92 1.67 -7.27
CA GLY A 48 -11.18 1.98 -6.61
C GLY A 48 -11.42 1.26 -5.28
N GLN A 49 -12.55 1.54 -4.64
CA GLN A 49 -13.05 0.82 -3.46
C GLN A 49 -14.04 -0.26 -3.88
N GLY A 50 -14.21 -1.29 -3.05
CA GLY A 50 -15.04 -2.45 -3.37
C GLY A 50 -14.27 -3.45 -4.24
N GLU A 51 -14.94 -4.08 -5.19
CA GLU A 51 -14.35 -5.13 -6.04
C GLU A 51 -13.52 -4.55 -7.20
N TRP A 52 -12.42 -3.84 -6.85
CA TRP A 52 -11.53 -3.20 -7.81
C TRP A 52 -10.19 -3.92 -7.98
N GLN A 53 -9.95 -4.99 -7.23
CA GLN A 53 -8.80 -5.84 -7.44
C GLN A 53 -9.18 -7.02 -8.33
N LYS A 54 -8.37 -7.25 -9.37
CA LYS A 54 -8.39 -8.47 -10.17
C LYS A 54 -7.27 -9.40 -9.69
N GLN A 55 -7.66 -10.52 -9.07
CA GLN A 55 -6.74 -11.61 -8.74
C GLN A 55 -6.51 -12.44 -10.00
N ILE A 56 -5.29 -12.47 -10.49
CA ILE A 56 -4.91 -13.11 -11.76
C ILE A 56 -4.24 -14.44 -11.46
N PHE A 57 -4.77 -15.51 -12.00
CA PHE A 57 -4.19 -16.86 -11.90
C PHE A 57 -3.42 -17.16 -13.19
N ALA A 58 -2.24 -16.54 -13.30
CA ALA A 58 -1.40 -16.64 -14.48
C ALA A 58 -0.58 -17.93 -14.48
N ASP A 59 -0.49 -18.57 -15.65
CA ASP A 59 0.53 -19.55 -15.99
C ASP A 59 1.58 -18.96 -16.93
N ASP A 60 2.60 -19.73 -17.25
CA ASP A 60 3.71 -19.28 -18.10
C ASP A 60 3.25 -18.89 -19.51
N GLU A 61 2.21 -19.55 -20.07
CA GLU A 61 1.66 -19.24 -21.38
C GLU A 61 0.97 -17.88 -21.36
N MET A 62 0.10 -17.63 -20.38
CA MET A 62 -0.58 -16.34 -20.22
C MET A 62 0.41 -15.19 -20.02
N VAL A 63 1.46 -15.39 -19.22
CA VAL A 63 2.52 -14.37 -19.02
C VAL A 63 3.25 -14.10 -20.32
N SER A 64 3.60 -15.16 -21.10
CA SER A 64 4.25 -15.02 -22.38
C SER A 64 3.38 -14.24 -23.38
N ASP A 65 2.09 -14.57 -23.45
CA ASP A 65 1.14 -13.89 -24.32
C ASP A 65 0.95 -12.41 -23.92
N PHE A 66 0.81 -12.13 -22.63
CA PHE A 66 0.72 -10.78 -22.11
C PHE A 66 1.92 -9.93 -22.54
N LEU A 67 3.14 -10.43 -22.33
CA LEU A 67 4.36 -9.72 -22.70
C LEU A 67 4.54 -9.56 -24.21
N SER A 68 4.06 -10.51 -25.01
CA SER A 68 4.19 -10.50 -26.46
C SER A 68 3.14 -9.62 -27.18
N ASN A 69 2.09 -9.23 -26.46
CA ASN A 69 0.99 -8.41 -26.97
C ASN A 69 0.92 -7.05 -26.29
N ASP A 70 2.05 -6.36 -26.17
CA ASP A 70 2.17 -4.99 -25.61
C ASP A 70 1.54 -4.83 -24.22
N CYS A 71 1.59 -5.87 -23.40
CA CYS A 71 0.99 -5.92 -22.07
C CYS A 71 -0.54 -5.64 -22.10
N ASP A 72 -1.27 -6.27 -23.01
CA ASP A 72 -2.74 -6.17 -23.06
C ASP A 72 -3.37 -6.86 -21.84
N PHE A 73 -3.91 -6.08 -20.92
CA PHE A 73 -4.55 -6.54 -19.69
C PHE A 73 -5.74 -7.48 -19.93
N LYS A 74 -6.39 -7.44 -21.11
CA LYS A 74 -7.47 -8.36 -21.44
C LYS A 74 -7.02 -9.83 -21.44
N ILE A 75 -5.75 -10.08 -21.72
CA ILE A 75 -5.17 -11.44 -21.65
C ILE A 75 -5.21 -11.93 -20.21
N LEU A 76 -4.80 -11.10 -19.25
CA LEU A 76 -4.82 -11.44 -17.83
C LEU A 76 -6.24 -11.64 -17.29
N GLU A 77 -7.22 -10.95 -17.85
CA GLU A 77 -8.63 -11.02 -17.43
C GLU A 77 -9.32 -12.35 -17.83
N THR A 78 -8.69 -13.18 -18.64
CA THR A 78 -9.25 -14.48 -19.04
C THR A 78 -9.29 -15.51 -17.90
N ASN A 79 -8.47 -15.34 -16.86
CA ASN A 79 -8.44 -16.21 -15.67
C ASN A 79 -8.26 -15.36 -14.39
N MET A 80 -9.34 -14.77 -13.91
CA MET A 80 -9.30 -13.88 -12.75
C MET A 80 -10.53 -14.01 -11.85
N ASN A 81 -10.39 -13.55 -10.60
CA ASN A 81 -11.48 -13.25 -9.68
C ASN A 81 -11.45 -11.78 -9.28
N LEU A 82 -12.62 -11.24 -8.91
CA LEU A 82 -12.70 -9.92 -8.27
C LEU A 82 -12.52 -10.07 -6.75
N TYR A 83 -11.80 -9.13 -6.17
CA TYR A 83 -11.50 -9.10 -4.75
C TYR A 83 -11.45 -7.65 -4.24
N ASP A 84 -11.80 -7.44 -2.98
CA ASP A 84 -11.77 -6.11 -2.35
C ASP A 84 -10.47 -5.87 -1.59
N ALA A 85 -9.52 -5.19 -2.23
CA ALA A 85 -8.30 -4.71 -1.61
C ALA A 85 -8.36 -3.20 -1.37
N GLN A 86 -8.80 -2.81 -0.19
CA GLN A 86 -9.08 -1.40 0.10
C GLN A 86 -7.82 -0.54 0.32
N PHE A 87 -6.73 -1.10 0.86
CA PHE A 87 -5.62 -0.32 1.38
C PHE A 87 -4.22 -0.85 1.01
N GLY A 88 -4.11 -2.09 0.53
CA GLY A 88 -2.82 -2.73 0.22
C GLY A 88 -2.32 -2.47 -1.20
N HIS A 89 -1.46 -3.36 -1.69
CA HIS A 89 -0.92 -3.47 -3.04
C HIS A 89 0.00 -2.36 -3.50
N VAL A 90 -0.55 -1.16 -3.75
CA VAL A 90 0.22 -0.03 -4.28
C VAL A 90 -0.35 1.29 -3.81
N GLN A 91 0.52 2.21 -3.39
CA GLN A 91 0.17 3.57 -3.00
C GLN A 91 1.25 4.52 -3.50
N PHE A 92 0.83 5.68 -4.02
CA PHE A 92 1.72 6.77 -4.40
C PHE A 92 1.66 7.88 -3.36
N PHE A 93 2.80 8.46 -3.03
CA PHE A 93 2.89 9.49 -2.00
C PHE A 93 3.66 10.71 -2.48
N ASP A 94 3.26 11.88 -1.98
CA ASP A 94 4.20 12.97 -1.82
C ASP A 94 5.24 12.55 -0.79
N ARG A 95 6.52 12.55 -1.18
CA ARG A 95 7.60 12.06 -0.32
C ARG A 95 7.69 12.81 1.01
N ASP A 96 7.56 14.13 0.97
CA ASP A 96 7.66 14.95 2.18
C ASP A 96 6.48 14.71 3.11
N SER A 97 5.28 14.57 2.57
CA SER A 97 4.08 14.23 3.34
C SER A 97 4.18 12.84 3.93
N TYR A 98 4.78 11.87 3.20
CA TYR A 98 5.00 10.53 3.72
C TYR A 98 5.96 10.53 4.92
N ILE A 99 7.06 11.27 4.83
CA ILE A 99 8.03 11.41 5.92
C ILE A 99 7.38 12.12 7.12
N LYS A 100 6.77 13.29 6.89
CA LYS A 100 6.10 14.07 7.93
C LYS A 100 4.91 13.35 8.57
N GLY A 101 4.22 12.52 7.78
CA GLY A 101 3.12 11.67 8.23
C GLY A 101 3.56 10.46 9.06
N GLY A 102 4.86 10.28 9.30
CA GLY A 102 5.40 9.26 10.21
C GLY A 102 5.89 8.00 9.50
N MET A 103 6.05 8.01 8.17
CA MET A 103 6.58 6.90 7.37
C MET A 103 5.77 5.61 7.60
N GLU A 104 6.38 4.44 7.47
CA GLU A 104 5.77 3.19 7.93
C GLU A 104 5.95 3.02 9.43
N ASN A 105 4.89 2.61 10.12
CA ASN A 105 4.97 2.37 11.55
C ASN A 105 5.73 1.07 11.85
N GLU A 106 7.00 1.17 12.25
CA GLU A 106 7.85 0.01 12.54
C GLU A 106 7.41 -0.81 13.77
N ASN A 107 6.42 -0.36 14.51
CA ASN A 107 5.84 -1.14 15.60
C ASN A 107 4.90 -2.25 15.09
N PHE A 108 4.42 -2.18 13.85
CA PHE A 108 3.76 -3.30 13.20
C PHE A 108 4.80 -4.31 12.71
N ARG A 109 4.62 -5.58 13.05
CA ARG A 109 5.51 -6.68 12.72
C ARG A 109 4.81 -7.74 11.87
N GLY A 110 5.34 -8.05 10.68
CA GLY A 110 4.66 -8.88 9.70
C GLY A 110 3.50 -8.12 9.04
N SER A 111 2.50 -8.82 8.52
CA SER A 111 1.36 -8.25 7.83
C SER A 111 0.16 -7.99 8.75
N SER A 112 -0.69 -7.06 8.36
CA SER A 112 -1.97 -6.66 8.97
C SER A 112 -1.87 -6.05 10.39
N PRO A 113 -2.59 -4.94 10.63
CA PRO A 113 -3.38 -4.11 9.71
C PRO A 113 -2.69 -2.78 9.35
N GLU A 114 -1.40 -2.80 9.03
CA GLU A 114 -0.55 -1.62 8.79
C GLU A 114 -1.05 -0.74 7.63
N ASP A 115 -1.55 -1.34 6.54
CA ASP A 115 -2.10 -0.60 5.40
C ASP A 115 -3.33 0.20 5.77
N LYS A 116 -4.22 -0.42 6.55
CA LYS A 116 -5.40 0.23 7.09
C LYS A 116 -5.02 1.38 8.04
N GLU A 117 -4.03 1.15 8.89
CA GLU A 117 -3.50 2.17 9.81
C GLU A 117 -3.00 3.39 9.04
N ARG A 118 -2.19 3.18 8.00
CA ARG A 118 -1.63 4.24 7.14
C ARG A 118 -2.73 5.11 6.55
N TYR A 119 -3.76 4.51 5.95
CA TYR A 119 -4.89 5.24 5.40
C TYR A 119 -5.58 6.13 6.43
N TYR A 120 -5.98 5.56 7.58
CA TYR A 120 -6.69 6.30 8.62
C TYR A 120 -5.82 7.35 9.29
N ARG A 121 -4.53 7.08 9.46
CA ARG A 121 -3.56 8.06 10.00
C ARG A 121 -3.45 9.27 9.10
N PHE A 122 -3.26 9.09 7.81
CA PHE A 122 -3.17 10.19 6.86
C PHE A 122 -4.44 11.05 6.88
N LYS A 123 -5.61 10.42 6.88
CA LYS A 123 -6.89 11.13 7.05
C LYS A 123 -6.96 11.93 8.36
N LYS A 124 -6.58 11.34 9.48
CA LYS A 124 -6.58 12.00 10.80
C LYS A 124 -5.59 13.15 10.90
N LEU A 125 -4.45 13.05 10.24
CA LEU A 125 -3.46 14.11 10.20
C LEU A 125 -3.86 15.27 9.26
N GLY A 126 -4.93 15.11 8.50
CA GLY A 126 -5.47 16.14 7.60
C GLY A 126 -4.80 16.16 6.24
N TYR A 127 -4.09 15.10 5.86
CA TYR A 127 -3.53 14.94 4.52
C TYR A 127 -4.62 14.67 3.48
N ASP A 128 -4.37 15.11 2.26
CA ASP A 128 -5.26 14.84 1.13
C ASP A 128 -5.02 13.43 0.59
N VAL A 129 -6.00 12.55 0.82
CA VAL A 129 -5.97 11.15 0.39
C VAL A 129 -6.93 10.96 -0.77
N CYS A 130 -6.36 10.74 -1.93
CA CYS A 130 -7.06 10.62 -3.20
C CYS A 130 -7.15 9.14 -3.64
N ARG A 131 -8.05 8.87 -4.59
CA ARG A 131 -8.23 7.53 -5.14
C ARG A 131 -8.72 7.60 -6.59
N LEU A 132 -8.22 6.69 -7.43
CA LEU A 132 -8.71 6.50 -8.79
C LEU A 132 -9.84 5.45 -8.79
N ASP A 133 -10.75 5.59 -9.75
CA ASP A 133 -11.76 4.56 -10.06
C ASP A 133 -11.25 3.68 -11.20
N ASP A 134 -10.24 2.86 -10.89
CA ASP A 134 -9.62 1.93 -11.85
C ASP A 134 -9.27 0.60 -11.16
N TYR A 135 -8.88 -0.40 -11.93
CA TYR A 135 -8.52 -1.72 -11.41
C TYR A 135 -7.04 -1.81 -11.07
N VAL A 136 -6.74 -2.64 -10.06
CA VAL A 136 -5.42 -3.16 -9.77
C VAL A 136 -5.40 -4.67 -10.06
N TYR A 137 -4.31 -5.16 -10.65
CA TYR A 137 -4.12 -6.56 -11.04
C TYR A 137 -3.07 -7.17 -10.14
N HIS A 138 -3.46 -8.16 -9.36
CA HIS A 138 -2.56 -8.88 -8.47
C HIS A 138 -2.31 -10.28 -9.03
N LEU A 139 -1.06 -10.60 -9.33
CA LEU A 139 -0.67 -11.94 -9.77
C LEU A 139 -0.68 -12.87 -8.56
N GLU A 140 -1.58 -13.85 -8.56
CA GLU A 140 -1.69 -14.80 -7.46
C GLU A 140 -0.48 -15.74 -7.43
N HIS A 141 0.00 -15.98 -6.24
CA HIS A 141 1.16 -16.82 -5.96
C HIS A 141 0.94 -17.66 -4.69
N SER A 142 1.81 -18.64 -4.45
CA SER A 142 1.78 -19.43 -3.23
C SER A 142 2.01 -18.56 -2.00
N ARG A 143 1.15 -18.72 -0.98
CA ARG A 143 1.21 -17.91 0.23
C ARG A 143 2.25 -18.45 1.20
N GLY A 144 3.18 -17.58 1.59
CA GLY A 144 4.16 -17.84 2.64
C GLY A 144 3.67 -17.48 4.04
N ARG A 145 4.57 -17.58 5.02
CA ARG A 145 4.32 -17.02 6.37
C ARG A 145 4.16 -15.50 6.26
N ASN A 146 3.30 -14.96 7.12
CA ASN A 146 2.95 -13.53 7.17
C ASN A 146 2.20 -13.01 5.94
N SER A 147 1.59 -13.89 5.14
CA SER A 147 0.72 -13.53 4.03
C SER A 147 -0.76 -13.61 4.42
N TRP A 148 -1.62 -13.07 3.57
CA TRP A 148 -3.06 -13.29 3.68
C TRP A 148 -3.44 -14.75 3.27
N PRO A 149 -4.44 -15.38 3.91
CA PRO A 149 -5.22 -14.85 5.03
C PRO A 149 -4.39 -14.70 6.29
N ALA A 150 -4.50 -13.53 6.91
CA ALA A 150 -3.81 -13.24 8.14
C ALA A 150 -4.24 -14.22 9.24
N SER A 151 -3.28 -14.86 9.89
CA SER A 151 -3.54 -15.82 10.97
C SER A 151 -2.45 -15.75 12.03
N VAL A 152 -2.79 -16.10 13.24
CA VAL A 152 -1.81 -16.19 14.33
C VAL A 152 -0.71 -17.22 14.04
N GLN A 153 -1.03 -18.27 13.30
CA GLN A 153 -0.05 -19.26 12.86
C GLN A 153 0.93 -18.69 11.80
N GLY A 154 0.44 -17.79 10.93
CA GLY A 154 1.25 -17.10 9.93
C GLY A 154 2.04 -15.94 10.52
N ASN A 155 1.37 -15.08 11.29
CA ASN A 155 1.99 -13.93 11.95
C ASN A 155 1.81 -14.03 13.48
N PRO A 156 2.86 -14.41 14.24
CA PRO A 156 2.77 -14.51 15.69
C PRO A 156 2.52 -13.15 16.39
N TYR A 157 2.73 -12.04 15.69
CA TYR A 157 2.50 -10.68 16.21
C TYR A 157 1.13 -10.12 15.88
N MET A 158 0.27 -10.90 15.24
CA MET A 158 -1.03 -10.45 14.76
C MET A 158 -1.89 -9.83 15.86
N SER A 159 -1.98 -10.48 17.04
CA SER A 159 -2.76 -9.96 18.17
C SER A 159 -2.22 -8.62 18.69
N GLU A 160 -0.88 -8.47 18.71
CA GLU A 160 -0.21 -7.23 19.12
C GLU A 160 -0.45 -6.12 18.09
N ASN A 161 -0.38 -6.46 16.81
CA ASN A 161 -0.66 -5.52 15.72
C ASN A 161 -2.10 -5.00 15.77
N PHE A 162 -3.09 -5.88 15.97
CA PHE A 162 -4.48 -5.45 16.10
C PHE A 162 -4.73 -4.61 17.34
N ALA A 163 -4.13 -4.96 18.49
CA ALA A 163 -4.21 -4.15 19.71
C ALA A 163 -3.58 -2.75 19.51
N LEU A 164 -2.46 -2.68 18.79
CA LEU A 164 -1.85 -1.40 18.41
C LEU A 164 -2.78 -0.59 17.49
N TRP A 165 -3.35 -1.22 16.46
CA TRP A 165 -4.30 -0.58 15.56
C TRP A 165 -5.50 0.00 16.33
N GLU A 166 -6.16 -0.79 17.17
CA GLU A 166 -7.30 -0.35 17.98
C GLU A 166 -6.96 0.83 18.90
N LYS A 167 -5.74 0.86 19.43
CA LYS A 167 -5.25 1.99 20.21
C LYS A 167 -5.11 3.24 19.34
N LEU A 168 -4.47 3.15 18.18
CA LEU A 168 -4.23 4.27 17.27
C LEU A 168 -5.55 4.80 16.68
N GLU A 169 -6.48 3.91 16.33
CA GLU A 169 -7.79 4.26 15.82
C GLU A 169 -8.59 5.15 16.79
N LYS A 170 -8.46 4.91 18.11
CA LYS A 170 -9.16 5.67 19.16
C LYS A 170 -8.50 7.01 19.50
N MET A 171 -7.25 7.24 19.10
CA MET A 171 -6.55 8.48 19.39
C MET A 171 -7.18 9.66 18.65
N THR A 172 -7.17 10.82 19.29
CA THR A 172 -7.47 12.11 18.64
C THR A 172 -6.38 12.49 17.64
N ASN A 173 -6.64 13.48 16.81
CA ASN A 173 -5.65 13.99 15.85
C ASN A 173 -4.37 14.49 16.56
N GLU A 174 -4.49 15.16 17.69
CA GLU A 174 -3.33 15.64 18.47
C GLU A 174 -2.54 14.49 19.12
N GLU A 175 -3.23 13.47 19.61
CA GLU A 175 -2.57 12.27 20.15
C GLU A 175 -1.83 11.49 19.05
N ILE A 176 -2.40 11.37 17.84
CA ILE A 176 -1.72 10.75 16.68
C ILE A 176 -0.47 11.56 16.31
N LYS A 177 -0.56 12.88 16.21
CA LYS A 177 0.61 13.73 15.94
C LYS A 177 1.70 13.51 16.98
N THR A 178 1.33 13.54 18.27
CA THR A 178 2.26 13.31 19.38
C THR A 178 2.87 11.91 19.31
N TYR A 179 2.05 10.89 19.07
CA TYR A 179 2.53 9.50 18.94
C TYR A 179 3.59 9.39 17.85
N TYR A 180 3.33 9.89 16.63
CA TYR A 180 4.28 9.78 15.53
C TYR A 180 5.51 10.68 15.72
N SER A 181 5.38 11.89 16.25
CA SER A 181 6.53 12.77 16.49
C SER A 181 7.54 12.22 17.53
N THR A 182 7.13 11.26 18.35
CA THR A 182 7.96 10.66 19.40
C THR A 182 8.49 9.27 19.08
N GLN A 183 8.23 8.76 17.86
CA GLN A 183 8.66 7.40 17.49
C GLN A 183 10.18 7.32 17.30
N PRO A 184 10.88 6.44 18.03
CA PRO A 184 12.34 6.35 17.97
C PRO A 184 12.89 5.99 16.57
N TYR A 185 12.11 5.24 15.77
CA TYR A 185 12.55 4.85 14.43
C TYR A 185 12.67 6.04 13.49
N LEU A 186 11.86 7.11 13.66
CA LEU A 186 11.95 8.30 12.83
C LEU A 186 13.29 9.03 12.98
N LEU A 187 13.93 8.94 14.15
CA LEU A 187 15.24 9.56 14.39
C LEU A 187 16.37 8.96 13.55
N LYS A 188 16.16 7.79 12.96
CA LYS A 188 17.14 7.14 12.07
C LYS A 188 17.18 7.77 10.68
N TYR A 189 16.11 8.47 10.29
CA TYR A 189 15.89 8.94 8.92
C TYR A 189 15.84 10.46 8.79
N ASN A 190 16.06 11.18 9.89
CA ASN A 190 16.17 12.65 9.98
C ASN A 190 17.62 13.14 9.91
#